data_5fca12970ba90eb078e902f80b89fbf0
#
_entry.id   5fca12970ba90eb078e902f80b89fbf0
#
_cell.length_a   1.000
_cell.length_b   1.000
_cell.length_c   1.000
_cell.angle_alpha   90.00
_cell.angle_beta   90.00
_cell.angle_gamma   90.00
#
_symmetry.space_group_name_H-M   'P 1'
#
loop_
_entity.id
_entity.type
_entity.pdbx_description
1 polymer ?
#
loop_
_entity_poly.entity_id
_entity_poly.type
_entity_poly.pdbx_seq_one_letter_code
_entity_poly.pdbx_strand_id
1 'polypeptide(L)'
;MAAQVPREIANAIVDPKAYADGGRIDAALRWLRRHAPLARAEPDHYRPFWVVTRHDDILEVERRSDVFRAGDTFTTLTSIADSARIMTVTDGSPRLLRQLLQMDGTEHAVHRRLTQGWFMPQKLSRLEARIRVLARHHIDRMAGSGGHCDFVQDVALHYPLALILELLGVPAEDAPLLQRLSGEVLGSSDPDLSRNRTPNGAEGAAIAGHQAAVAELMSYFAQLSAARQKTPGDDLTSLLTRATIDGDPLGELELLSYCIAFVCAGFTTSCTLAGALCALLDHPDQMTKLQDGNVPLDSMIEESLRWVTPVKHLMRSAAADTEVAGVKIAEGDWLLLSFPSGNRDDRVFDEPFRFNIARTPNRQQAFGAGPHLCLGRHLGHLQMRLFWEELLGRLAAIEWDGVPRNMEANYVCGPKSVPVRFKMH
;
A
#
# COMPACT_ATOMS: atom_id res chain seq x y z
N MET A 1 -11.91 29.67 -14.04
CA MET A 1 -12.46 29.11 -12.78
C MET A 1 -12.25 27.61 -12.81
N ALA A 2 -11.72 27.02 -11.74
CA ALA A 2 -11.62 25.56 -11.64
C ALA A 2 -13.03 24.96 -11.75
N ALA A 3 -13.17 23.83 -12.46
CA ALA A 3 -14.45 23.13 -12.56
C ALA A 3 -14.89 22.67 -11.17
N GLN A 4 -16.16 22.89 -10.82
CA GLN A 4 -16.70 22.42 -9.54
C GLN A 4 -16.93 20.91 -9.63
N VAL A 5 -16.36 20.16 -8.68
CA VAL A 5 -16.56 18.71 -8.57
C VAL A 5 -17.97 18.45 -8.00
N PRO A 6 -18.81 17.66 -8.68
CA PRO A 6 -20.11 17.25 -8.13
C PRO A 6 -19.95 16.58 -6.76
N ARG A 7 -20.86 16.89 -5.82
CA ARG A 7 -20.77 16.41 -4.42
C ARG A 7 -20.75 14.89 -4.32
N GLU A 8 -21.50 14.18 -5.16
CA GLU A 8 -21.50 12.71 -5.21
C GLU A 8 -20.12 12.13 -5.60
N ILE A 9 -19.42 12.78 -6.54
CA ILE A 9 -18.06 12.40 -6.96
C ILE A 9 -17.07 12.72 -5.84
N ALA A 10 -17.16 13.90 -5.22
CA ALA A 10 -16.31 14.26 -4.10
C ALA A 10 -16.47 13.28 -2.93
N ASN A 11 -17.69 12.89 -2.60
CA ASN A 11 -17.99 11.91 -1.56
C ASN A 11 -17.51 10.50 -1.91
N ALA A 12 -17.58 10.09 -3.18
CA ALA A 12 -17.08 8.78 -3.60
C ALA A 12 -15.56 8.64 -3.41
N ILE A 13 -14.78 9.74 -3.53
CA ILE A 13 -13.33 9.73 -3.32
C ILE A 13 -12.96 9.39 -1.87
N VAL A 14 -13.76 9.82 -0.91
CA VAL A 14 -13.49 9.63 0.52
C VAL A 14 -14.20 8.41 1.10
N ASP A 15 -15.17 7.83 0.39
CA ASP A 15 -15.98 6.69 0.85
C ASP A 15 -15.21 5.35 0.71
N PRO A 16 -14.83 4.66 1.82
CA PRO A 16 -14.18 3.36 1.76
C PRO A 16 -14.96 2.30 0.96
N LYS A 17 -16.29 2.35 0.99
CA LYS A 17 -17.18 1.42 0.27
C LYS A 17 -17.10 1.60 -1.25
N ALA A 18 -16.80 2.80 -1.73
CA ALA A 18 -16.62 3.04 -3.16
C ALA A 18 -15.42 2.29 -3.72
N TYR A 19 -14.37 2.12 -2.91
CA TYR A 19 -13.17 1.36 -3.29
C TYR A 19 -13.40 -0.15 -3.23
N ALA A 20 -14.21 -0.64 -2.30
CA ALA A 20 -14.61 -2.05 -2.25
C ALA A 20 -15.47 -2.46 -3.45
N ASP A 21 -16.38 -1.59 -3.87
CA ASP A 21 -17.21 -1.76 -5.09
C ASP A 21 -16.35 -1.70 -6.37
N GLY A 22 -15.25 -0.95 -6.36
CA GLY A 22 -14.41 -0.76 -7.55
C GLY A 22 -15.07 0.07 -8.64
N GLY A 23 -16.26 -0.31 -9.11
CA GLY A 23 -16.97 0.38 -10.18
C GLY A 23 -17.36 1.83 -9.84
N ARG A 24 -17.75 2.10 -8.59
CA ARG A 24 -18.11 3.45 -8.13
C ARG A 24 -16.92 4.39 -8.14
N ILE A 25 -15.78 3.97 -7.58
CA ILE A 25 -14.58 4.81 -7.57
C ILE A 25 -14.01 4.98 -8.98
N ASP A 26 -14.00 3.94 -9.81
CA ASP A 26 -13.55 4.03 -11.20
C ASP A 26 -14.40 5.01 -12.03
N ALA A 27 -15.72 5.02 -11.83
CA ALA A 27 -16.61 5.98 -12.47
C ALA A 27 -16.31 7.43 -12.04
N ALA A 28 -16.12 7.67 -10.74
CA ALA A 28 -15.79 8.98 -10.19
C ALA A 28 -14.45 9.48 -10.73
N LEU A 29 -13.39 8.65 -10.69
CA LEU A 29 -12.07 9.00 -11.18
C LEU A 29 -12.04 9.19 -12.70
N ARG A 30 -12.81 8.41 -13.46
CA ARG A 30 -12.98 8.61 -14.92
C ARG A 30 -13.64 9.94 -15.23
N TRP A 31 -14.68 10.29 -14.49
CA TRP A 31 -15.33 11.59 -14.64
C TRP A 31 -14.34 12.73 -14.39
N LEU A 32 -13.58 12.67 -13.28
CA LEU A 32 -12.57 13.68 -12.95
C LEU A 32 -11.53 13.82 -14.05
N ARG A 33 -10.89 12.73 -14.52
CA ARG A 33 -9.89 12.79 -15.58
C ARG A 33 -10.38 13.47 -16.84
N ARG A 34 -11.68 13.29 -17.19
CA ARG A 34 -12.28 13.83 -18.41
C ARG A 34 -12.70 15.29 -18.26
N HIS A 35 -13.28 15.66 -17.14
CA HIS A 35 -13.96 16.96 -16.98
C HIS A 35 -13.23 17.92 -16.05
N ALA A 36 -12.52 17.42 -15.05
CA ALA A 36 -11.89 18.22 -14.00
C ALA A 36 -10.63 17.51 -13.46
N PRO A 37 -9.58 17.30 -14.29
CA PRO A 37 -8.45 16.43 -13.95
C PRO A 37 -7.61 16.92 -12.77
N LEU A 38 -7.63 18.20 -12.52
CA LEU A 38 -7.11 18.83 -11.31
C LEU A 38 -8.19 19.81 -10.83
N ALA A 39 -8.93 19.41 -9.83
CA ALA A 39 -10.05 20.19 -9.31
C ALA A 39 -10.16 20.10 -7.80
N ARG A 40 -10.71 21.12 -7.18
CA ARG A 40 -10.95 21.19 -5.75
C ARG A 40 -12.23 20.41 -5.42
N ALA A 41 -12.08 19.35 -4.62
CA ALA A 41 -13.19 18.59 -4.07
C ALA A 41 -13.53 19.08 -2.65
N GLU A 42 -14.83 19.08 -2.34
CA GLU A 42 -15.38 19.48 -1.03
C GLU A 42 -16.32 18.37 -0.53
N PRO A 43 -15.75 17.20 -0.13
CA PRO A 43 -16.56 16.11 0.37
C PRO A 43 -17.08 16.40 1.79
N ASP A 44 -18.18 15.74 2.14
CA ASP A 44 -18.76 15.86 3.48
C ASP A 44 -17.79 15.37 4.56
N HIS A 45 -17.70 16.11 5.67
CA HIS A 45 -16.86 15.79 6.84
C HIS A 45 -15.35 15.84 6.61
N TYR A 46 -14.88 16.29 5.44
CA TYR A 46 -13.45 16.48 5.15
C TYR A 46 -13.14 17.94 4.85
N ARG A 47 -11.89 18.34 5.04
CA ARG A 47 -11.41 19.63 4.54
C ARG A 47 -11.36 19.59 3.01
N PRO A 48 -11.62 20.71 2.31
CA PRO A 48 -11.44 20.78 0.87
C PRO A 48 -10.00 20.44 0.46
N PHE A 49 -9.83 19.73 -0.65
CA PHE A 49 -8.53 19.39 -1.21
C PHE A 49 -8.57 19.32 -2.74
N TRP A 50 -7.44 19.50 -3.39
CA TRP A 50 -7.27 19.26 -4.81
C TRP A 50 -7.13 17.77 -5.10
N VAL A 51 -7.84 17.27 -6.11
CA VAL A 51 -7.70 15.88 -6.59
C VAL A 51 -6.85 15.89 -7.84
N VAL A 52 -5.68 15.29 -7.78
CA VAL A 52 -4.75 15.12 -8.90
C VAL A 52 -5.00 13.75 -9.52
N THR A 53 -5.52 13.71 -10.74
CA THR A 53 -6.01 12.45 -11.34
C THR A 53 -5.25 11.99 -12.57
N ARG A 54 -4.52 12.86 -13.25
CA ARG A 54 -3.74 12.53 -14.44
C ARG A 54 -2.36 12.03 -14.07
N HIS A 55 -1.86 11.09 -14.85
CA HIS A 55 -0.58 10.43 -14.65
C HIS A 55 0.59 11.42 -14.52
N ASP A 56 0.72 12.33 -15.48
CA ASP A 56 1.86 13.25 -15.52
C ASP A 56 1.77 14.34 -14.44
N ASP A 57 0.55 14.76 -14.07
CA ASP A 57 0.33 15.74 -12.99
C ASP A 57 0.70 15.13 -11.63
N ILE A 58 0.39 13.84 -11.40
CA ILE A 58 0.82 13.10 -10.20
C ILE A 58 2.35 13.03 -10.15
N LEU A 59 2.99 12.67 -11.26
CA LEU A 59 4.47 12.62 -11.33
C LEU A 59 5.10 13.99 -11.11
N GLU A 60 4.50 15.07 -11.62
CA GLU A 60 4.97 16.43 -11.40
C GLU A 60 4.97 16.75 -9.89
N VAL A 61 3.84 16.52 -9.22
CA VAL A 61 3.71 16.79 -7.77
C VAL A 61 4.70 15.95 -6.96
N GLU A 62 4.83 14.65 -7.23
CA GLU A 62 5.76 13.78 -6.50
C GLU A 62 7.24 14.14 -6.69
N ARG A 63 7.62 14.69 -7.85
CA ARG A 63 9.01 15.10 -8.13
C ARG A 63 9.36 16.45 -7.51
N ARG A 64 8.38 17.31 -7.29
CA ARG A 64 8.55 18.65 -6.69
C ARG A 64 8.34 18.62 -5.18
N SER A 65 9.05 17.71 -4.49
CA SER A 65 8.92 17.51 -3.03
C SER A 65 9.42 18.67 -2.17
N ASP A 66 10.12 19.62 -2.74
CA ASP A 66 10.49 20.90 -2.14
C ASP A 66 9.28 21.84 -2.02
N VAL A 67 8.34 21.75 -2.96
CA VAL A 67 7.10 22.54 -2.99
C VAL A 67 5.92 21.75 -2.43
N PHE A 68 5.80 20.46 -2.75
CA PHE A 68 4.69 19.60 -2.32
C PHE A 68 5.12 18.66 -1.21
N ARG A 69 4.91 19.08 0.04
CA ARG A 69 5.40 18.38 1.23
C ARG A 69 4.47 17.29 1.70
N ALA A 70 5.07 16.22 2.22
CA ALA A 70 4.37 15.09 2.81
C ALA A 70 4.14 15.27 4.31
N GLY A 71 5.00 16.03 4.97
CA GLY A 71 5.08 16.13 6.41
C GLY A 71 4.24 17.21 7.06
N ASP A 72 3.76 18.20 6.33
CA ASP A 72 3.06 19.36 6.90
C ASP A 72 1.58 19.08 7.19
N THR A 73 1.02 17.97 6.70
CA THR A 73 -0.38 17.60 6.87
C THR A 73 -0.54 16.09 7.09
N PHE A 74 -1.79 15.62 7.18
CA PHE A 74 -2.10 14.19 7.19
C PHE A 74 -1.69 13.56 5.85
N THR A 75 -0.96 12.47 5.91
CA THR A 75 -0.44 11.77 4.73
C THR A 75 -1.53 11.01 3.97
N THR A 76 -2.66 10.75 4.64
CA THR A 76 -3.83 10.06 4.09
C THR A 76 -5.09 10.86 4.34
N LEU A 77 -6.16 10.55 3.61
CA LEU A 77 -7.48 11.13 3.85
C LEU A 77 -7.91 10.91 5.29
N THR A 78 -8.10 12.01 6.00
CA THR A 78 -8.51 12.01 7.41
C THR A 78 -9.67 12.98 7.58
N SER A 79 -10.76 12.53 8.19
CA SER A 79 -11.94 13.37 8.46
C SER A 79 -11.58 14.53 9.38
N ILE A 80 -12.40 15.59 9.39
CA ILE A 80 -12.23 16.73 10.32
C ILE A 80 -12.27 16.24 11.77
N ALA A 81 -13.20 15.33 12.09
CA ALA A 81 -13.34 14.79 13.42
C ALA A 81 -12.14 13.94 13.85
N ASP A 82 -11.65 13.05 12.95
CA ASP A 82 -10.48 12.20 13.23
C ASP A 82 -9.19 13.02 13.30
N SER A 83 -9.07 14.06 12.45
CA SER A 83 -7.95 15.02 12.53
C SER A 83 -7.88 15.68 13.90
N ALA A 84 -9.01 16.15 14.42
CA ALA A 84 -9.07 16.77 15.75
C ALA A 84 -8.67 15.78 16.87
N ARG A 85 -9.12 14.51 16.78
CA ARG A 85 -8.73 13.47 17.76
C ARG A 85 -7.24 13.16 17.71
N ILE A 86 -6.66 13.01 16.51
CA ILE A 86 -5.21 12.77 16.36
C ILE A 86 -4.45 13.94 16.97
N MET A 87 -4.75 15.17 16.58
CA MET A 87 -4.06 16.36 17.08
C MET A 87 -4.18 16.54 18.60
N THR A 88 -5.27 16.08 19.22
CA THR A 88 -5.43 16.09 20.68
C THR A 88 -4.44 15.15 21.38
N VAL A 89 -4.20 13.96 20.84
CA VAL A 89 -3.30 12.96 21.47
C VAL A 89 -1.83 13.14 21.09
N THR A 90 -1.54 14.02 20.14
CA THR A 90 -0.19 14.27 19.60
C THR A 90 0.31 15.70 19.84
N ASP A 91 -0.30 16.43 20.76
CA ASP A 91 0.02 17.84 21.06
C ASP A 91 0.05 18.74 19.82
N GLY A 92 -0.96 18.56 18.94
CA GLY A 92 -1.13 19.37 17.73
C GLY A 92 -0.39 18.83 16.49
N SER A 93 0.31 17.70 16.57
CA SER A 93 0.93 17.08 15.40
C SER A 93 -0.11 16.32 14.56
N PRO A 94 -0.07 16.40 13.22
CA PRO A 94 -0.92 15.57 12.36
C PRO A 94 -0.44 14.09 12.29
N ARG A 95 0.57 13.70 13.07
CA ARG A 95 1.28 12.43 12.94
C ARG A 95 1.25 11.64 14.23
N LEU A 96 0.66 10.42 14.18
CA LEU A 96 0.79 9.42 15.25
C LEU A 96 2.16 8.72 15.23
N LEU A 97 2.76 8.61 14.06
CA LEU A 97 4.05 7.97 13.80
C LEU A 97 4.96 8.94 13.05
N ARG A 98 6.27 8.68 13.07
CA ARG A 98 7.27 9.46 12.33
C ARG A 98 7.94 8.57 11.27
N GLN A 99 7.22 8.37 10.17
CA GLN A 99 7.62 7.48 9.07
C GLN A 99 8.25 8.26 7.93
N LEU A 100 9.06 7.58 7.09
CA LEU A 100 9.67 8.18 5.88
C LEU A 100 8.66 8.90 4.99
N LEU A 101 7.46 8.35 4.84
CA LEU A 101 6.41 8.93 4.00
C LEU A 101 5.84 10.25 4.57
N GLN A 102 6.24 10.64 5.79
CA GLN A 102 5.84 11.86 6.50
C GLN A 102 7.00 12.83 6.72
N MET A 103 8.15 12.57 6.12
CA MET A 103 9.36 13.41 6.21
C MET A 103 9.61 14.07 4.87
N ASP A 104 10.27 15.23 4.87
CA ASP A 104 10.62 15.97 3.66
C ASP A 104 12.09 16.39 3.64
N GLY A 105 12.61 16.76 2.47
CA GLY A 105 13.92 17.36 2.28
C GLY A 105 15.07 16.56 2.88
N THR A 106 15.93 17.25 3.64
CA THR A 106 17.13 16.65 4.27
C THR A 106 16.76 15.60 5.30
N GLU A 107 15.71 15.82 6.11
CA GLU A 107 15.24 14.85 7.09
C GLU A 107 14.89 13.52 6.42
N HIS A 108 14.07 13.54 5.38
CA HIS A 108 13.73 12.34 4.61
C HIS A 108 14.98 11.65 4.05
N ALA A 109 15.88 12.40 3.43
CA ALA A 109 17.08 11.86 2.80
C ALA A 109 18.01 11.16 3.80
N VAL A 110 18.22 11.74 4.99
CA VAL A 110 19.05 11.17 6.05
C VAL A 110 18.43 9.89 6.59
N HIS A 111 17.15 9.93 6.95
CA HIS A 111 16.43 8.77 7.48
C HIS A 111 16.39 7.64 6.44
N ARG A 112 16.06 7.94 5.18
CA ARG A 112 16.02 6.93 4.11
C ARG A 112 17.32 6.17 3.95
N ARG A 113 18.48 6.83 4.09
CA ARG A 113 19.81 6.19 4.00
C ARG A 113 20.04 5.12 5.05
N LEU A 114 19.41 5.20 6.24
CA LEU A 114 19.59 4.22 7.31
C LEU A 114 19.23 2.80 6.86
N THR A 115 18.19 2.65 6.07
CA THR A 115 17.66 1.34 5.69
C THR A 115 17.76 1.03 4.20
N GLN A 116 18.01 2.03 3.35
CA GLN A 116 18.00 1.87 1.89
C GLN A 116 18.91 0.74 1.40
N GLY A 117 20.08 0.55 2.03
CA GLY A 117 21.05 -0.49 1.65
C GLY A 117 20.48 -1.91 1.72
N TRP A 118 19.52 -2.17 2.61
CA TRP A 118 18.87 -3.47 2.77
C TRP A 118 17.96 -3.85 1.61
N PHE A 119 17.41 -2.84 0.91
CA PHE A 119 16.46 -3.01 -0.18
C PHE A 119 17.09 -2.87 -1.57
N MET A 120 18.42 -2.77 -1.64
CA MET A 120 19.15 -2.72 -2.91
C MET A 120 19.28 -4.12 -3.51
N PRO A 121 19.25 -4.27 -4.86
CA PRO A 121 19.29 -5.56 -5.55
C PRO A 121 20.43 -6.49 -5.10
N GLN A 122 21.63 -5.95 -4.84
CA GLN A 122 22.79 -6.74 -4.38
C GLN A 122 22.57 -7.41 -3.01
N LYS A 123 21.83 -6.76 -2.11
CA LYS A 123 21.49 -7.35 -0.81
C LYS A 123 20.34 -8.33 -0.97
N LEU A 124 19.34 -7.99 -1.77
CA LEU A 124 18.17 -8.82 -2.03
C LEU A 124 18.49 -10.13 -2.76
N SER A 125 19.50 -10.16 -3.62
CA SER A 125 19.93 -11.40 -4.29
C SER A 125 20.34 -12.49 -3.29
N ARG A 126 20.86 -12.11 -2.12
CA ARG A 126 21.19 -13.07 -1.04
C ARG A 126 19.96 -13.67 -0.37
N LEU A 127 18.82 -12.99 -0.47
CA LEU A 127 17.55 -13.42 0.12
C LEU A 127 16.73 -14.29 -0.84
N GLU A 128 17.09 -14.37 -2.13
CA GLU A 128 16.32 -15.07 -3.16
C GLU A 128 16.01 -16.51 -2.77
N ALA A 129 17.03 -17.28 -2.33
CA ALA A 129 16.83 -18.65 -1.88
C ALA A 129 15.85 -18.76 -0.71
N ARG A 130 15.94 -17.81 0.25
CA ARG A 130 15.04 -17.79 1.41
C ARG A 130 13.61 -17.42 1.03
N ILE A 131 13.46 -16.41 0.16
CA ILE A 131 12.14 -16.00 -0.36
C ILE A 131 11.47 -17.16 -1.10
N ARG A 132 12.23 -17.91 -1.90
CA ARG A 132 11.75 -19.11 -2.61
C ARG A 132 11.30 -20.21 -1.65
N VAL A 133 12.04 -20.44 -0.56
CA VAL A 133 11.63 -21.38 0.49
C VAL A 133 10.31 -20.98 1.13
N LEU A 134 10.13 -19.69 1.43
CA LEU A 134 8.87 -19.16 1.96
C LEU A 134 7.72 -19.32 0.96
N ALA A 135 7.96 -19.00 -0.32
CA ALA A 135 6.96 -19.18 -1.37
C ALA A 135 6.50 -20.65 -1.45
N ARG A 136 7.45 -21.60 -1.52
CA ARG A 136 7.16 -23.02 -1.53
C ARG A 136 6.36 -23.46 -0.31
N HIS A 137 6.76 -23.02 0.88
CA HIS A 137 6.07 -23.36 2.11
C HIS A 137 4.57 -22.98 2.07
N HIS A 138 4.25 -21.77 1.62
CA HIS A 138 2.85 -21.33 1.55
C HIS A 138 2.08 -21.99 0.40
N ILE A 139 2.75 -22.31 -0.71
CA ILE A 139 2.15 -23.08 -1.81
C ILE A 139 1.95 -24.55 -1.40
N ASP A 140 2.85 -25.15 -0.62
CA ASP A 140 2.67 -26.50 -0.06
C ASP A 140 1.44 -26.56 0.87
N ARG A 141 1.26 -25.54 1.71
CA ARG A 141 0.05 -25.42 2.55
C ARG A 141 -1.21 -25.33 1.69
N MET A 142 -1.19 -24.50 0.65
CA MET A 142 -2.28 -24.41 -0.31
C MET A 142 -2.54 -25.79 -0.95
N ALA A 143 -1.52 -26.49 -1.45
CA ALA A 143 -1.65 -27.81 -2.06
C ALA A 143 -2.26 -28.84 -1.10
N GLY A 144 -1.95 -28.76 0.19
CA GLY A 144 -2.48 -29.62 1.25
C GLY A 144 -3.93 -29.34 1.67
N SER A 145 -4.59 -28.30 1.14
CA SER A 145 -5.96 -27.94 1.54
C SER A 145 -7.08 -28.73 0.84
N GLY A 146 -6.73 -29.73 0.04
CA GLY A 146 -7.72 -30.57 -0.64
C GLY A 146 -8.31 -29.96 -1.91
N GLY A 147 -7.63 -28.99 -2.52
CA GLY A 147 -8.02 -28.38 -3.79
C GLY A 147 -8.96 -27.16 -3.67
N HIS A 148 -9.20 -26.67 -2.46
CA HIS A 148 -10.01 -25.48 -2.16
C HIS A 148 -9.31 -24.63 -1.11
N CYS A 149 -9.29 -23.30 -1.27
CA CYS A 149 -8.82 -22.38 -0.23
C CYS A 149 -9.38 -20.96 -0.43
N ASP A 150 -9.29 -20.15 0.60
CA ASP A 150 -9.31 -18.70 0.42
C ASP A 150 -7.86 -18.23 0.19
N PHE A 151 -7.54 -17.90 -1.07
CA PHE A 151 -6.18 -17.53 -1.44
C PHE A 151 -5.63 -16.35 -0.63
N VAL A 152 -6.47 -15.42 -0.21
CA VAL A 152 -6.03 -14.30 0.65
C VAL A 152 -5.70 -14.80 2.04
N GLN A 153 -6.66 -15.49 2.68
CA GLN A 153 -6.56 -15.88 4.10
C GLN A 153 -5.52 -16.98 4.32
N ASP A 154 -5.37 -17.89 3.35
CA ASP A 154 -4.51 -19.07 3.51
C ASP A 154 -3.09 -18.87 2.94
N VAL A 155 -2.91 -17.92 1.99
CA VAL A 155 -1.64 -17.76 1.24
C VAL A 155 -1.15 -16.33 1.23
N ALA A 156 -1.90 -15.40 0.60
CA ALA A 156 -1.39 -14.09 0.22
C ALA A 156 -1.08 -13.19 1.43
N LEU A 157 -1.83 -13.27 2.52
CA LEU A 157 -1.56 -12.50 3.73
C LEU A 157 -0.31 -12.98 4.48
N HIS A 158 0.01 -14.27 4.38
CA HIS A 158 1.10 -14.86 5.14
C HIS A 158 2.45 -14.72 4.46
N TYR A 159 2.52 -15.00 3.15
CA TYR A 159 3.80 -15.12 2.43
C TYR A 159 4.64 -13.84 2.44
N PRO A 160 4.15 -12.66 2.02
CA PRO A 160 4.97 -11.45 2.03
C PRO A 160 5.33 -11.00 3.43
N LEU A 161 4.40 -11.15 4.38
CA LEU A 161 4.61 -10.76 5.76
C LEU A 161 5.68 -11.62 6.44
N ALA A 162 5.70 -12.94 6.19
CA ALA A 162 6.70 -13.84 6.79
C ALA A 162 8.13 -13.36 6.53
N LEU A 163 8.44 -12.93 5.30
CA LEU A 163 9.76 -12.38 4.98
C LEU A 163 10.05 -11.07 5.74
N ILE A 164 9.08 -10.15 5.78
CA ILE A 164 9.24 -8.87 6.48
C ILE A 164 9.51 -9.10 7.98
N LEU A 165 8.82 -10.04 8.59
CA LEU A 165 9.00 -10.39 10.00
C LEU A 165 10.39 -10.99 10.25
N GLU A 166 10.88 -11.85 9.36
CA GLU A 166 12.27 -12.35 9.43
C GLU A 166 13.30 -11.22 9.31
N LEU A 167 13.11 -10.30 8.38
CA LEU A 167 14.00 -9.15 8.21
C LEU A 167 14.01 -8.22 9.43
N LEU A 168 12.89 -8.15 10.16
CA LEU A 168 12.79 -7.40 11.43
C LEU A 168 13.30 -8.19 12.64
N GLY A 169 13.64 -9.47 12.48
CA GLY A 169 14.05 -10.33 13.58
C GLY A 169 12.91 -10.70 14.53
N VAL A 170 11.67 -10.71 14.03
CA VAL A 170 10.48 -11.10 14.78
C VAL A 170 10.42 -12.63 14.90
N PRO A 171 10.16 -13.21 16.09
CA PRO A 171 9.91 -14.62 16.26
C PRO A 171 8.72 -15.11 15.42
N ALA A 172 8.82 -16.31 14.84
CA ALA A 172 7.79 -16.84 13.95
C ALA A 172 6.43 -17.01 14.64
N GLU A 173 6.43 -17.34 15.93
CA GLU A 173 5.24 -17.49 16.77
C GLU A 173 4.44 -16.20 16.92
N ASP A 174 5.05 -15.02 16.73
CA ASP A 174 4.40 -13.72 16.84
C ASP A 174 3.76 -13.25 15.51
N ALA A 175 3.99 -13.98 14.41
CA ALA A 175 3.47 -13.63 13.09
C ALA A 175 1.94 -13.44 13.06
N PRO A 176 1.10 -14.28 13.71
CA PRO A 176 -0.35 -14.08 13.75
C PRO A 176 -0.78 -12.76 14.42
N LEU A 177 -0.06 -12.36 15.48
CA LEU A 177 -0.30 -11.09 16.17
C LEU A 177 -0.02 -9.92 15.23
N LEU A 178 1.15 -9.89 14.59
CA LEU A 178 1.57 -8.79 13.72
C LEU A 178 0.72 -8.70 12.45
N GLN A 179 0.29 -9.86 11.92
CA GLN A 179 -0.66 -9.92 10.81
C GLN A 179 -2.00 -9.29 11.17
N ARG A 180 -2.58 -9.65 12.32
CA ARG A 180 -3.82 -9.07 12.81
C ARG A 180 -3.69 -7.56 13.00
N LEU A 181 -2.64 -7.10 13.70
CA LEU A 181 -2.43 -5.69 13.99
C LEU A 181 -2.22 -4.85 12.70
N SER A 182 -1.45 -5.36 11.72
CA SER A 182 -1.30 -4.66 10.44
C SER A 182 -2.62 -4.57 9.66
N GLY A 183 -3.44 -5.62 9.72
CA GLY A 183 -4.79 -5.61 9.16
C GLY A 183 -5.70 -4.57 9.82
N GLU A 184 -5.68 -4.46 11.16
CA GLU A 184 -6.44 -3.44 11.92
C GLU A 184 -5.98 -2.01 11.62
N VAL A 185 -4.67 -1.79 11.41
CA VAL A 185 -4.11 -0.48 11.05
C VAL A 185 -4.56 -0.06 9.65
N LEU A 186 -4.41 -0.94 8.67
CA LEU A 186 -4.67 -0.62 7.25
C LEU A 186 -6.14 -0.76 6.86
N GLY A 187 -6.88 -1.63 7.54
CA GLY A 187 -8.30 -1.91 7.33
C GLY A 187 -9.22 -1.35 8.42
N SER A 188 -8.82 -0.27 9.08
CA SER A 188 -9.58 0.30 10.20
C SER A 188 -11.03 0.68 9.85
N SER A 189 -11.31 0.99 8.58
CA SER A 189 -12.65 1.29 8.05
C SER A 189 -13.42 0.04 7.65
N ASP A 190 -12.77 -1.12 7.52
CA ASP A 190 -13.40 -2.37 7.08
C ASP A 190 -14.04 -3.10 8.26
N PRO A 191 -15.34 -3.49 8.19
CA PRO A 191 -16.04 -4.12 9.30
C PRO A 191 -15.47 -5.50 9.69
N ASP A 192 -14.80 -6.21 8.77
CA ASP A 192 -14.21 -7.53 9.05
C ASP A 192 -12.80 -7.41 9.66
N LEU A 193 -12.08 -6.33 9.37
CA LEU A 193 -10.69 -6.10 9.80
C LEU A 193 -10.60 -5.18 11.01
N SER A 194 -11.54 -4.25 11.17
CA SER A 194 -11.56 -3.32 12.30
C SER A 194 -11.73 -4.05 13.63
N ARG A 195 -10.94 -3.64 14.63
CA ARG A 195 -11.08 -4.11 16.01
C ARG A 195 -12.46 -3.77 16.60
N ASN A 196 -12.98 -2.60 16.28
CA ASN A 196 -14.26 -2.11 16.76
C ASN A 196 -15.35 -2.41 15.73
N ARG A 197 -15.79 -3.67 15.69
CA ARG A 197 -16.86 -4.17 14.81
C ARG A 197 -18.22 -3.59 15.22
N THR A 198 -18.46 -2.32 14.93
CA THR A 198 -19.78 -1.71 15.13
C THR A 198 -20.54 -1.74 13.80
N PRO A 199 -21.70 -2.42 13.71
CA PRO A 199 -22.45 -2.56 12.44
C PRO A 199 -22.86 -1.22 11.80
N ASN A 200 -22.90 -0.14 12.56
CA ASN A 200 -23.30 1.20 12.12
C ASN A 200 -22.20 2.26 12.25
N GLY A 201 -20.91 1.84 12.39
CA GLY A 201 -19.77 2.76 12.41
C GLY A 201 -19.98 3.94 13.36
N ALA A 202 -20.02 3.68 14.68
CA ALA A 202 -20.06 4.80 15.64
C ALA A 202 -18.91 5.76 15.26
N GLU A 203 -19.25 7.04 15.16
CA GLU A 203 -18.28 8.08 14.80
C GLU A 203 -17.04 7.99 15.70
N GLY A 204 -15.86 7.85 15.07
CA GLY A 204 -14.57 7.66 15.75
C GLY A 204 -14.24 6.23 16.19
N ALA A 205 -15.07 5.21 15.95
CA ALA A 205 -14.73 3.84 16.31
C ALA A 205 -13.54 3.30 15.47
N ALA A 206 -13.50 3.64 14.19
CA ALA A 206 -12.42 3.25 13.29
C ALA A 206 -11.08 3.85 13.73
N ILE A 207 -11.04 5.14 14.03
CA ILE A 207 -9.80 5.80 14.48
C ILE A 207 -9.36 5.30 15.86
N ALA A 208 -10.27 5.04 16.77
CA ALA A 208 -9.94 4.47 18.08
C ALA A 208 -9.35 3.07 17.96
N GLY A 209 -9.89 2.23 17.07
CA GLY A 209 -9.34 0.92 16.76
C GLY A 209 -7.95 1.01 16.12
N HIS A 210 -7.78 1.93 15.18
CA HIS A 210 -6.48 2.22 14.56
C HIS A 210 -5.43 2.65 15.59
N GLN A 211 -5.77 3.62 16.46
CA GLN A 211 -4.87 4.10 17.52
C GLN A 211 -4.47 2.98 18.49
N ALA A 212 -5.42 2.12 18.88
CA ALA A 212 -5.15 0.98 19.75
C ALA A 212 -4.21 -0.05 19.08
N ALA A 213 -4.41 -0.34 17.78
CA ALA A 213 -3.54 -1.25 17.03
C ALA A 213 -2.12 -0.67 16.88
N VAL A 214 -2.00 0.63 16.59
CA VAL A 214 -0.70 1.33 16.55
C VAL A 214 0.00 1.27 17.91
N ALA A 215 -0.71 1.51 19.01
CA ALA A 215 -0.14 1.45 20.36
C ALA A 215 0.37 0.04 20.71
N GLU A 216 -0.35 -1.02 20.33
CA GLU A 216 0.11 -2.40 20.53
C GLU A 216 1.36 -2.71 19.68
N LEU A 217 1.41 -2.26 18.43
CA LEU A 217 2.61 -2.39 17.59
C LEU A 217 3.81 -1.64 18.18
N MET A 218 3.60 -0.42 18.68
CA MET A 218 4.65 0.34 19.36
C MET A 218 5.16 -0.40 20.59
N SER A 219 4.27 -0.92 21.43
CA SER A 219 4.65 -1.70 22.63
C SER A 219 5.44 -2.95 22.27
N TYR A 220 5.00 -3.70 21.25
CA TYR A 220 5.68 -4.89 20.76
C TYR A 220 7.11 -4.55 20.27
N PHE A 221 7.24 -3.56 19.40
CA PHE A 221 8.55 -3.21 18.86
C PHE A 221 9.46 -2.52 19.86
N ALA A 222 8.94 -1.83 20.87
CA ALA A 222 9.74 -1.34 22.00
C ALA A 222 10.39 -2.50 22.76
N GLN A 223 9.64 -3.57 23.04
CA GLN A 223 10.17 -4.77 23.71
C GLN A 223 11.21 -5.49 22.83
N LEU A 224 10.93 -5.67 21.54
CA LEU A 224 11.87 -6.28 20.60
C LEU A 224 13.16 -5.45 20.48
N SER A 225 13.05 -4.13 20.38
CA SER A 225 14.18 -3.22 20.29
C SER A 225 15.04 -3.28 21.55
N ALA A 226 14.44 -3.28 22.74
CA ALA A 226 15.16 -3.42 23.99
C ALA A 226 15.90 -4.78 24.09
N ALA A 227 15.31 -5.85 23.56
CA ALA A 227 15.99 -7.15 23.46
C ALA A 227 17.18 -7.10 22.49
N ARG A 228 17.02 -6.44 21.32
CA ARG A 228 18.07 -6.30 20.30
C ARG A 228 19.20 -5.37 20.71
N GLN A 229 18.96 -4.38 21.57
CA GLN A 229 20.02 -3.59 22.18
C GLN A 229 20.96 -4.45 23.05
N LYS A 230 20.38 -5.42 23.79
CA LYS A 230 21.18 -6.34 24.64
C LYS A 230 21.85 -7.44 23.83
N THR A 231 21.16 -7.97 22.84
CA THR A 231 21.63 -9.10 22.02
C THR A 231 21.33 -8.79 20.54
N PRO A 232 22.24 -8.05 19.88
CA PRO A 232 22.05 -7.69 18.46
C PRO A 232 22.07 -8.92 17.55
N GLY A 233 21.15 -8.92 16.55
CA GLY A 233 21.11 -9.88 15.45
C GLY A 233 21.55 -9.26 14.11
N ASP A 234 21.45 -10.05 13.04
CA ASP A 234 21.60 -9.57 11.66
C ASP A 234 20.18 -9.27 11.08
N ASP A 235 19.51 -8.31 11.70
CA ASP A 235 18.15 -7.91 11.37
C ASP A 235 17.99 -6.37 11.36
N LEU A 236 16.90 -5.89 10.75
CA LEU A 236 16.61 -4.45 10.61
C LEU A 236 16.38 -3.78 11.96
N THR A 237 15.78 -4.46 12.94
CA THR A 237 15.58 -3.91 14.29
C THR A 237 16.93 -3.68 14.94
N SER A 238 17.86 -4.63 14.85
CA SER A 238 19.23 -4.49 15.36
C SER A 238 20.04 -3.40 14.64
N LEU A 239 19.79 -3.20 13.34
CA LEU A 239 20.36 -2.08 12.59
C LEU A 239 19.87 -0.75 13.16
N LEU A 240 18.54 -0.62 13.31
CA LEU A 240 17.90 0.63 13.76
C LEU A 240 18.27 0.99 15.19
N THR A 241 18.40 0.01 16.09
CA THR A 241 18.84 0.26 17.48
C THR A 241 20.25 0.82 17.61
N ARG A 242 21.08 0.67 16.57
CA ARG A 242 22.47 1.17 16.51
C ARG A 242 22.64 2.33 15.54
N ALA A 243 21.56 2.71 14.86
CA ALA A 243 21.58 3.79 13.89
C ALA A 243 21.79 5.14 14.58
N THR A 244 22.56 6.00 13.95
CA THR A 244 22.78 7.38 14.39
C THR A 244 22.50 8.35 13.25
N ILE A 245 22.07 9.55 13.61
CA ILE A 245 21.89 10.69 12.70
C ILE A 245 22.73 11.84 13.29
N ASP A 246 23.69 12.32 12.53
CA ASP A 246 24.61 13.39 12.92
C ASP A 246 25.36 13.10 14.26
N GLY A 247 25.55 11.81 14.59
CA GLY A 247 26.21 11.34 15.79
C GLY A 247 25.26 11.01 16.95
N ASP A 248 24.02 11.44 16.90
CA ASP A 248 23.01 11.15 17.91
C ASP A 248 22.28 9.83 17.60
N PRO A 249 21.92 9.01 18.61
CA PRO A 249 21.12 7.82 18.42
C PRO A 249 19.78 8.14 17.74
N LEU A 250 19.29 7.23 16.87
CA LEU A 250 17.95 7.32 16.31
C LEU A 250 16.90 7.37 17.43
N GLY A 251 15.97 8.31 17.35
CA GLY A 251 14.91 8.45 18.35
C GLY A 251 14.02 7.20 18.44
N GLU A 252 13.48 6.93 19.63
CA GLU A 252 12.63 5.76 19.85
C GLU A 252 11.39 5.78 18.96
N LEU A 253 10.72 6.93 18.84
CA LEU A 253 9.54 7.08 18.00
C LEU A 253 9.85 6.76 16.52
N GLU A 254 10.98 7.25 16.00
CA GLU A 254 11.42 6.96 14.63
C GLU A 254 11.70 5.47 14.44
N LEU A 255 12.42 4.84 15.39
CA LEU A 255 12.74 3.43 15.34
C LEU A 255 11.45 2.57 15.28
N LEU A 256 10.52 2.81 16.20
CA LEU A 256 9.24 2.10 16.26
C LEU A 256 8.41 2.33 15.00
N SER A 257 8.43 3.56 14.49
CA SER A 257 7.73 3.94 13.26
C SER A 257 8.28 3.22 12.02
N TYR A 258 9.59 2.98 11.93
CA TYR A 258 10.20 2.14 10.89
C TYR A 258 9.69 0.71 10.95
N CYS A 259 9.72 0.08 12.13
CA CYS A 259 9.28 -1.30 12.29
C CYS A 259 7.80 -1.46 11.89
N ILE A 260 6.93 -0.53 12.33
CA ILE A 260 5.51 -0.52 11.98
C ILE A 260 5.31 -0.33 10.47
N ALA A 261 6.05 0.60 9.85
CA ALA A 261 5.97 0.82 8.41
C ALA A 261 6.33 -0.42 7.60
N PHE A 262 7.37 -1.17 8.00
CA PHE A 262 7.77 -2.40 7.33
C PHE A 262 6.72 -3.51 7.45
N VAL A 263 6.14 -3.70 8.64
CA VAL A 263 5.04 -4.69 8.82
C VAL A 263 3.85 -4.34 7.94
N CYS A 264 3.41 -3.08 7.96
CA CYS A 264 2.31 -2.61 7.11
C CYS A 264 2.62 -2.72 5.61
N ALA A 265 3.89 -2.54 5.20
CA ALA A 265 4.28 -2.65 3.79
C ALA A 265 4.09 -4.08 3.23
N GLY A 266 4.28 -5.13 4.03
CA GLY A 266 4.01 -6.51 3.64
C GLY A 266 2.57 -6.73 3.17
N PHE A 267 1.62 -6.05 3.79
CA PHE A 267 0.20 -6.14 3.45
C PHE A 267 -0.11 -5.66 2.02
N THR A 268 0.58 -4.64 1.51
CA THR A 268 0.35 -4.13 0.14
C THR A 268 0.77 -5.12 -0.93
N THR A 269 1.83 -5.91 -0.70
CA THR A 269 2.25 -7.00 -1.58
C THR A 269 1.20 -8.12 -1.60
N SER A 270 0.59 -8.44 -0.45
CA SER A 270 -0.51 -9.39 -0.35
C SER A 270 -1.72 -8.96 -1.19
N CYS A 271 -2.11 -7.67 -1.11
CA CYS A 271 -3.17 -7.11 -1.95
C CYS A 271 -2.85 -7.26 -3.44
N THR A 272 -1.59 -7.04 -3.84
CA THR A 272 -1.18 -7.15 -5.25
C THR A 272 -1.21 -8.59 -5.73
N LEU A 273 -0.72 -9.55 -4.94
CA LEU A 273 -0.77 -10.98 -5.27
C LEU A 273 -2.21 -11.47 -5.44
N ALA A 274 -3.07 -11.13 -4.49
CA ALA A 274 -4.49 -11.52 -4.53
C ALA A 274 -5.24 -10.87 -5.69
N GLY A 275 -5.03 -9.57 -5.91
CA GLY A 275 -5.65 -8.85 -7.01
C GLY A 275 -5.15 -9.27 -8.39
N ALA A 276 -3.88 -9.70 -8.50
CA ALA A 276 -3.34 -10.30 -9.71
C ALA A 276 -4.03 -11.63 -10.03
N LEU A 277 -4.24 -12.48 -9.02
CA LEU A 277 -4.99 -13.73 -9.21
C LEU A 277 -6.43 -13.46 -9.66
N CYS A 278 -7.13 -12.53 -9.00
CA CYS A 278 -8.49 -12.13 -9.44
C CYS A 278 -8.48 -11.70 -10.91
N ALA A 279 -7.55 -10.82 -11.29
CA ALA A 279 -7.46 -10.34 -12.67
C ALA A 279 -7.18 -11.45 -13.67
N LEU A 280 -6.34 -12.42 -13.33
CA LEU A 280 -6.06 -13.59 -14.18
C LEU A 280 -7.27 -14.53 -14.30
N LEU A 281 -8.04 -14.71 -13.23
CA LEU A 281 -9.28 -15.51 -13.23
C LEU A 281 -10.40 -14.84 -14.05
N ASP A 282 -10.50 -13.51 -14.01
CA ASP A 282 -11.46 -12.74 -14.81
C ASP A 282 -11.05 -12.64 -16.30
N HIS A 283 -9.77 -12.91 -16.62
CA HIS A 283 -9.23 -12.86 -17.98
C HIS A 283 -8.50 -14.17 -18.33
N PRO A 284 -9.24 -15.27 -18.60
CA PRO A 284 -8.64 -16.61 -18.83
C PRO A 284 -7.65 -16.65 -20.00
N ASP A 285 -7.84 -15.80 -21.01
CA ASP A 285 -6.91 -15.66 -22.14
C ASP A 285 -5.53 -15.14 -21.70
N GLN A 286 -5.49 -14.29 -20.66
CA GLN A 286 -4.24 -13.80 -20.09
C GLN A 286 -3.56 -14.88 -19.22
N MET A 287 -4.34 -15.66 -18.47
CA MET A 287 -3.82 -16.80 -17.72
C MET A 287 -3.17 -17.84 -18.66
N THR A 288 -3.84 -18.18 -19.77
CA THR A 288 -3.29 -19.09 -20.79
C THR A 288 -1.97 -18.57 -21.36
N LYS A 289 -1.89 -17.29 -21.77
CA LYS A 289 -0.65 -16.69 -22.28
C LYS A 289 0.50 -16.79 -21.28
N LEU A 290 0.19 -16.62 -19.98
CA LEU A 290 1.17 -16.70 -18.92
C LEU A 290 1.66 -18.14 -18.72
N GLN A 291 0.76 -19.12 -18.69
CA GLN A 291 1.09 -20.54 -18.55
C GLN A 291 1.87 -21.08 -19.74
N ASP A 292 1.55 -20.64 -20.96
CA ASP A 292 2.26 -21.01 -22.19
C ASP A 292 3.66 -20.36 -22.29
N GLY A 293 4.03 -19.45 -21.36
CA GLY A 293 5.30 -18.73 -21.41
C GLY A 293 5.39 -17.69 -22.54
N ASN A 294 4.26 -17.30 -23.14
CA ASN A 294 4.21 -16.34 -24.23
C ASN A 294 4.47 -14.90 -23.81
N VAL A 295 4.44 -14.62 -22.49
CA VAL A 295 4.66 -13.30 -21.92
C VAL A 295 5.61 -13.43 -20.72
N PRO A 296 6.64 -12.55 -20.61
CA PRO A 296 7.52 -12.55 -19.44
C PRO A 296 6.75 -12.31 -18.14
N LEU A 297 7.09 -13.05 -17.10
CA LEU A 297 6.47 -12.91 -15.78
C LEU A 297 6.58 -11.49 -15.21
N ASP A 298 7.72 -10.82 -15.42
CA ASP A 298 7.91 -9.43 -15.00
C ASP A 298 6.89 -8.49 -15.65
N SER A 299 6.50 -8.72 -16.90
CA SER A 299 5.47 -7.92 -17.58
C SER A 299 4.09 -8.11 -16.93
N MET A 300 3.75 -9.35 -16.55
CA MET A 300 2.52 -9.63 -15.78
C MET A 300 2.55 -8.95 -14.42
N ILE A 301 3.68 -8.92 -13.73
CA ILE A 301 3.84 -8.26 -12.44
C ILE A 301 3.63 -6.74 -12.58
N GLU A 302 4.23 -6.10 -13.59
CA GLU A 302 4.01 -4.67 -13.84
C GLU A 302 2.54 -4.35 -14.14
N GLU A 303 1.86 -5.19 -14.94
CA GLU A 303 0.44 -5.00 -15.21
C GLU A 303 -0.42 -5.25 -13.97
N SER A 304 -0.05 -6.20 -13.12
CA SER A 304 -0.73 -6.45 -11.84
C SER A 304 -0.60 -5.26 -10.89
N LEU A 305 0.58 -4.65 -10.80
CA LEU A 305 0.82 -3.44 -10.02
C LEU A 305 -0.03 -2.29 -10.53
N ARG A 306 -0.07 -2.07 -11.85
CA ARG A 306 -0.93 -1.06 -12.49
C ARG A 306 -2.41 -1.31 -12.19
N TRP A 307 -2.84 -2.57 -12.34
CA TRP A 307 -4.25 -2.98 -12.21
C TRP A 307 -4.76 -2.86 -10.80
N VAL A 308 -4.01 -3.39 -9.84
CA VAL A 308 -4.41 -3.42 -8.43
C VAL A 308 -4.20 -2.07 -7.76
N THR A 309 -3.03 -1.45 -7.94
CA THR A 309 -2.65 -0.19 -7.28
C THR A 309 -3.05 -0.21 -5.80
N PRO A 310 -2.39 -1.01 -4.95
CA PRO A 310 -2.87 -1.26 -3.57
C PRO A 310 -2.94 0.00 -2.72
N VAL A 311 -1.97 0.91 -2.83
CA VAL A 311 -2.03 2.25 -2.22
C VAL A 311 -2.84 3.16 -3.14
N LYS A 312 -4.00 3.61 -2.68
CA LYS A 312 -4.95 4.36 -3.50
C LYS A 312 -4.60 5.83 -3.61
N HIS A 313 -4.07 6.42 -2.56
CA HIS A 313 -3.69 7.82 -2.57
C HIS A 313 -2.61 8.13 -1.55
N LEU A 314 -1.95 9.25 -1.76
CA LEU A 314 -1.20 9.98 -0.74
C LEU A 314 -1.60 11.45 -0.80
N MET A 315 -1.52 12.11 0.36
CA MET A 315 -1.75 13.55 0.45
C MET A 315 -0.43 14.31 0.38
N ARG A 316 -0.51 15.54 -0.12
CA ARG A 316 0.56 16.55 -0.08
C ARG A 316 -0.04 17.90 0.33
N SER A 317 0.81 18.79 0.83
CA SER A 317 0.48 20.19 1.01
C SER A 317 1.41 21.07 0.18
N ALA A 318 0.91 22.17 -0.34
CA ALA A 318 1.73 23.17 -1.02
C ALA A 318 2.45 24.04 0.01
N ALA A 319 3.78 24.11 -0.05
CA ALA A 319 4.60 24.93 0.86
C ALA A 319 4.75 26.39 0.39
N ALA A 320 4.27 26.69 -0.80
CA ALA A 320 4.24 28.03 -1.39
C ALA A 320 3.20 28.10 -2.52
N ASP A 321 2.78 29.29 -2.89
CA ASP A 321 1.99 29.51 -4.10
C ASP A 321 2.70 28.92 -5.31
N THR A 322 1.99 28.10 -6.07
CA THR A 322 2.56 27.39 -7.20
C THR A 322 1.50 27.10 -8.28
N GLU A 323 1.90 26.35 -9.30
CA GLU A 323 1.02 25.93 -10.38
C GLU A 323 1.29 24.46 -10.74
N VAL A 324 0.23 23.72 -11.04
CA VAL A 324 0.26 22.36 -11.59
C VAL A 324 -0.69 22.32 -12.78
N ALA A 325 -0.22 21.87 -13.93
CA ALA A 325 -1.04 21.74 -15.15
C ALA A 325 -1.86 23.02 -15.50
N GLY A 326 -1.31 24.22 -15.28
CA GLY A 326 -1.99 25.50 -15.54
C GLY A 326 -2.99 25.93 -14.45
N VAL A 327 -3.09 25.18 -13.34
CA VAL A 327 -3.98 25.51 -12.22
C VAL A 327 -3.16 26.08 -11.05
N LYS A 328 -3.56 27.26 -10.56
CA LYS A 328 -2.93 27.86 -9.39
C LYS A 328 -3.31 27.12 -8.11
N ILE A 329 -2.30 26.75 -7.35
CA ILE A 329 -2.39 26.11 -6.04
C ILE A 329 -1.81 27.09 -5.02
N ALA A 330 -2.58 27.44 -4.02
CA ALA A 330 -2.15 28.36 -2.98
C ALA A 330 -1.30 27.63 -1.91
N GLU A 331 -0.43 28.39 -1.24
CA GLU A 331 0.25 27.91 -0.03
C GLU A 331 -0.76 27.35 0.98
N GLY A 332 -0.47 26.19 1.55
CA GLY A 332 -1.34 25.49 2.51
C GLY A 332 -2.47 24.66 1.88
N ASP A 333 -2.67 24.71 0.57
CA ASP A 333 -3.62 23.85 -0.13
C ASP A 333 -3.19 22.36 -0.01
N TRP A 334 -4.19 21.47 0.15
CA TRP A 334 -3.98 20.04 0.20
C TRP A 334 -4.26 19.40 -1.15
N LEU A 335 -3.41 18.45 -1.54
CA LEU A 335 -3.54 17.70 -2.78
C LEU A 335 -3.62 16.21 -2.50
N LEU A 336 -4.62 15.54 -3.08
CA LEU A 336 -4.74 14.09 -3.11
C LEU A 336 -4.20 13.57 -4.43
N LEU A 337 -3.15 12.74 -4.38
CA LEU A 337 -2.58 12.07 -5.54
C LEU A 337 -3.30 10.74 -5.73
N SER A 338 -4.17 10.61 -6.74
CA SER A 338 -4.94 9.39 -6.98
C SER A 338 -4.19 8.43 -7.90
N PHE A 339 -3.42 7.50 -7.32
CA PHE A 339 -2.64 6.52 -8.09
C PHE A 339 -3.50 5.59 -8.97
N PRO A 340 -4.68 5.09 -8.52
CA PRO A 340 -5.56 4.32 -9.41
C PRO A 340 -6.00 5.13 -10.63
N SER A 341 -6.21 6.44 -10.45
CA SER A 341 -6.55 7.32 -11.55
C SER A 341 -5.41 7.47 -12.54
N GLY A 342 -4.19 7.75 -12.06
CA GLY A 342 -3.00 7.84 -12.91
C GLY A 342 -2.74 6.54 -13.68
N ASN A 343 -2.91 5.39 -13.02
CA ASN A 343 -2.77 4.06 -13.62
C ASN A 343 -3.90 3.68 -14.61
N ARG A 344 -4.92 4.53 -14.75
CA ARG A 344 -6.03 4.40 -15.70
C ARG A 344 -6.14 5.61 -16.65
N ASP A 345 -5.10 6.44 -16.73
CA ASP A 345 -5.06 7.59 -17.65
C ASP A 345 -4.94 7.12 -19.10
N ASP A 346 -5.98 7.37 -19.91
CA ASP A 346 -6.07 6.96 -21.32
C ASP A 346 -5.11 7.72 -22.24
N ARG A 347 -4.46 8.79 -21.76
CA ARG A 347 -3.38 9.48 -22.47
C ARG A 347 -2.03 8.76 -22.36
N VAL A 348 -1.90 7.83 -21.40
CA VAL A 348 -0.65 7.10 -21.12
C VAL A 348 -0.79 5.61 -21.38
N PHE A 349 -1.97 5.06 -21.09
CA PHE A 349 -2.28 3.64 -21.24
C PHE A 349 -3.38 3.44 -22.28
N ASP A 350 -3.04 2.75 -23.37
CA ASP A 350 -4.04 2.29 -24.31
C ASP A 350 -4.97 1.26 -23.65
N GLU A 351 -6.27 1.34 -23.88
CA GLU A 351 -7.29 0.50 -23.23
C GLU A 351 -7.05 0.34 -21.71
N PRO A 352 -7.04 1.45 -20.89
CA PRO A 352 -6.58 1.42 -19.50
C PRO A 352 -7.42 0.53 -18.59
N PHE A 353 -8.65 0.21 -18.99
CA PHE A 353 -9.59 -0.69 -18.29
C PHE A 353 -9.55 -2.13 -18.80
N ARG A 354 -8.58 -2.48 -19.64
CA ARG A 354 -8.28 -3.85 -20.05
C ARG A 354 -7.04 -4.33 -19.31
N PHE A 355 -7.14 -5.49 -18.65
CA PHE A 355 -5.99 -6.18 -18.09
C PHE A 355 -5.22 -6.86 -19.24
N ASN A 356 -3.98 -6.47 -19.44
CA ASN A 356 -3.13 -6.98 -20.51
C ASN A 356 -1.71 -7.20 -20.01
N ILE A 357 -1.38 -8.45 -19.71
CA ILE A 357 -0.07 -8.84 -19.18
C ILE A 357 1.11 -8.59 -20.13
N ALA A 358 0.83 -8.37 -21.42
CA ALA A 358 1.83 -8.02 -22.42
C ALA A 358 1.97 -6.49 -22.65
N ARG A 359 1.38 -5.66 -21.77
CA ARG A 359 1.43 -4.20 -21.91
C ARG A 359 2.86 -3.67 -21.89
N THR A 360 3.22 -2.98 -22.97
CA THR A 360 4.54 -2.32 -23.10
C THR A 360 4.42 -1.03 -23.94
N PRO A 361 4.95 0.12 -23.48
CA PRO A 361 5.51 0.31 -22.14
C PRO A 361 4.45 0.27 -21.06
N ASN A 362 4.81 -0.16 -19.84
CA ASN A 362 3.95 -0.09 -18.68
C ASN A 362 4.51 0.95 -17.67
N ARG A 363 3.98 2.17 -17.72
CA ARG A 363 4.44 3.31 -16.90
C ARG A 363 3.65 3.41 -15.59
N GLN A 364 3.40 2.28 -14.93
CA GLN A 364 2.62 2.26 -13.70
C GLN A 364 3.25 3.08 -12.57
N GLN A 365 2.41 3.62 -11.68
CA GLN A 365 2.79 4.49 -10.55
C GLN A 365 2.48 3.87 -9.19
N ALA A 366 2.27 2.54 -9.10
CA ALA A 366 1.90 1.89 -7.83
C ALA A 366 2.97 2.01 -6.74
N PHE A 367 4.22 2.29 -7.12
CA PHE A 367 5.31 2.54 -6.19
C PHE A 367 5.61 4.02 -5.97
N GLY A 368 4.80 4.93 -6.53
CA GLY A 368 5.08 6.37 -6.50
C GLY A 368 6.30 6.77 -7.32
N ALA A 369 6.73 8.02 -7.16
CA ALA A 369 7.88 8.59 -7.86
C ALA A 369 8.67 9.57 -6.98
N GLY A 370 9.75 10.16 -7.54
CA GLY A 370 10.56 11.17 -6.86
C GLY A 370 11.26 10.65 -5.60
N PRO A 371 11.54 11.54 -4.63
CA PRO A 371 12.21 11.16 -3.40
C PRO A 371 11.47 10.11 -2.57
N HIS A 372 10.13 10.11 -2.61
CA HIS A 372 9.27 9.16 -1.91
C HIS A 372 9.01 7.84 -2.66
N LEU A 373 9.69 7.60 -3.80
CA LEU A 373 9.61 6.32 -4.50
C LEU A 373 9.79 5.16 -3.51
N CYS A 374 8.90 4.16 -3.56
CA CYS A 374 8.84 3.07 -2.60
C CYS A 374 10.22 2.45 -2.33
N LEU A 375 10.61 2.42 -1.05
CA LEU A 375 11.87 1.85 -0.60
C LEU A 375 11.95 0.35 -0.91
N GLY A 376 10.83 -0.36 -0.72
CA GLY A 376 10.72 -1.80 -0.88
C GLY A 376 10.42 -2.28 -2.30
N ARG A 377 10.42 -1.41 -3.33
CA ARG A 377 9.99 -1.79 -4.69
C ARG A 377 10.70 -3.03 -5.25
N HIS A 378 12.01 -3.14 -5.08
CA HIS A 378 12.78 -4.28 -5.57
C HIS A 378 12.45 -5.57 -4.80
N LEU A 379 12.20 -5.46 -3.50
CA LEU A 379 11.75 -6.59 -2.68
C LEU A 379 10.35 -7.04 -3.10
N GLY A 380 9.42 -6.11 -3.30
CA GLY A 380 8.07 -6.43 -3.76
C GLY A 380 8.06 -7.15 -5.11
N HIS A 381 8.84 -6.66 -6.10
CA HIS A 381 9.01 -7.35 -7.38
C HIS A 381 9.59 -8.76 -7.22
N LEU A 382 10.65 -8.88 -6.43
CA LEU A 382 11.32 -10.17 -6.19
C LEU A 382 10.38 -11.17 -5.51
N GLN A 383 9.63 -10.75 -4.48
CA GLN A 383 8.65 -11.59 -3.81
C GLN A 383 7.56 -12.05 -4.79
N MET A 384 6.96 -11.13 -5.55
CA MET A 384 5.91 -11.47 -6.52
C MET A 384 6.46 -12.43 -7.60
N ARG A 385 7.64 -12.16 -8.14
CA ARG A 385 8.25 -13.02 -9.18
C ARG A 385 8.46 -14.43 -8.66
N LEU A 386 9.13 -14.59 -7.52
CA LEU A 386 9.43 -15.92 -6.96
C LEU A 386 8.18 -16.70 -6.56
N PHE A 387 7.16 -16.00 -6.05
CA PHE A 387 5.88 -16.62 -5.75
C PHE A 387 5.19 -17.18 -7.00
N TRP A 388 5.08 -16.35 -8.04
CA TRP A 388 4.43 -16.77 -9.28
C TRP A 388 5.21 -17.85 -10.03
N GLU A 389 6.55 -17.79 -10.04
CA GLU A 389 7.38 -18.87 -10.58
C GLU A 389 7.07 -20.23 -9.91
N GLU A 390 7.02 -20.25 -8.59
CA GLU A 390 6.74 -21.47 -7.81
C GLU A 390 5.29 -21.94 -7.96
N LEU A 391 4.33 -21.02 -7.97
CA LEU A 391 2.92 -21.37 -8.11
C LEU A 391 2.63 -21.90 -9.53
N LEU A 392 3.00 -21.19 -10.57
CA LEU A 392 2.73 -21.56 -11.96
C LEU A 392 3.39 -22.88 -12.34
N GLY A 393 4.61 -23.16 -11.83
CA GLY A 393 5.31 -24.42 -12.05
C GLY A 393 4.59 -25.64 -11.45
N ARG A 394 3.61 -25.46 -10.60
CA ARG A 394 2.89 -26.53 -9.87
C ARG A 394 1.37 -26.51 -10.10
N LEU A 395 0.84 -25.44 -10.64
CA LEU A 395 -0.60 -25.22 -10.81
C LEU A 395 -1.07 -25.77 -12.15
N ALA A 396 -1.89 -26.83 -12.13
CA ALA A 396 -2.51 -27.39 -13.34
C ALA A 396 -3.78 -26.62 -13.74
N ALA A 397 -4.59 -26.21 -12.76
CA ALA A 397 -5.81 -25.43 -12.99
C ALA A 397 -6.17 -24.64 -11.74
N ILE A 398 -6.84 -23.49 -11.94
CA ILE A 398 -7.43 -22.70 -10.86
C ILE A 398 -8.65 -21.96 -11.39
N GLU A 399 -9.69 -21.89 -10.57
CA GLU A 399 -10.96 -21.22 -10.93
C GLU A 399 -11.63 -20.64 -9.68
N TRP A 400 -12.63 -19.79 -9.89
CA TRP A 400 -13.45 -19.26 -8.80
C TRP A 400 -14.21 -20.36 -8.06
N ASP A 401 -14.23 -20.30 -6.73
CA ASP A 401 -15.04 -21.15 -5.86
C ASP A 401 -15.95 -20.31 -4.94
N GLY A 402 -16.28 -19.12 -5.35
CA GLY A 402 -17.13 -18.18 -4.65
C GLY A 402 -16.97 -16.77 -5.17
N VAL A 403 -17.53 -15.81 -4.45
CA VAL A 403 -17.46 -14.40 -4.81
C VAL A 403 -16.32 -13.74 -4.04
N PRO A 404 -15.34 -13.11 -4.72
CA PRO A 404 -14.30 -12.37 -4.05
C PRO A 404 -14.86 -11.16 -3.30
N ARG A 405 -14.24 -10.81 -2.18
CA ARG A 405 -14.60 -9.61 -1.40
C ARG A 405 -13.41 -8.69 -1.25
N ASN A 406 -13.61 -7.40 -1.52
CA ASN A 406 -12.60 -6.37 -1.33
C ASN A 406 -12.72 -5.71 0.05
N MET A 407 -11.64 -5.10 0.48
CA MET A 407 -11.61 -4.28 1.69
C MET A 407 -12.42 -3.00 1.49
N GLU A 408 -13.16 -2.59 2.51
CA GLU A 408 -13.77 -1.26 2.61
C GLU A 408 -12.71 -0.28 3.16
N ALA A 409 -11.78 0.14 2.30
CA ALA A 409 -10.69 1.04 2.67
C ALA A 409 -10.31 1.96 1.50
N ASN A 410 -10.10 3.24 1.78
CA ASN A 410 -9.76 4.24 0.78
C ASN A 410 -8.26 4.54 0.67
N TYR A 411 -7.44 4.03 1.60
CA TYR A 411 -5.99 4.23 1.60
C TYR A 411 -5.25 3.02 1.02
N VAL A 412 -5.26 1.88 1.70
CA VAL A 412 -4.77 0.60 1.17
C VAL A 412 -5.98 -0.28 0.93
N CYS A 413 -6.17 -0.72 -0.30
CA CYS A 413 -7.33 -1.53 -0.67
C CYS A 413 -6.94 -2.61 -1.67
N GLY A 414 -7.45 -3.82 -1.43
CA GLY A 414 -7.33 -4.98 -2.27
C GLY A 414 -8.31 -6.06 -1.82
N PRO A 415 -8.26 -7.25 -2.41
CA PRO A 415 -9.09 -8.37 -1.97
C PRO A 415 -8.79 -8.76 -0.53
N LYS A 416 -9.84 -8.98 0.28
CA LYS A 416 -9.78 -9.56 1.63
C LYS A 416 -10.22 -11.01 1.69
N SER A 417 -10.82 -11.53 0.63
CA SER A 417 -11.22 -12.93 0.47
C SER A 417 -11.26 -13.27 -1.02
N VAL A 418 -10.61 -14.36 -1.40
CA VAL A 418 -10.55 -14.87 -2.79
C VAL A 418 -10.73 -16.39 -2.75
N PRO A 419 -11.98 -16.88 -2.68
CA PRO A 419 -12.26 -18.31 -2.69
C PRO A 419 -11.93 -18.90 -4.05
N VAL A 420 -11.07 -19.93 -4.07
CA VAL A 420 -10.65 -20.61 -5.29
C VAL A 420 -10.67 -22.12 -5.13
N ARG A 421 -10.98 -22.78 -6.25
CA ARG A 421 -10.79 -24.21 -6.46
C ARG A 421 -9.63 -24.41 -7.42
N PHE A 422 -8.73 -25.34 -7.12
CA PHE A 422 -7.52 -25.55 -7.88
C PHE A 422 -7.11 -27.02 -7.96
N LYS A 423 -6.26 -27.32 -8.92
CA LYS A 423 -5.59 -28.60 -9.06
C LYS A 423 -4.10 -28.38 -9.22
N MET A 424 -3.30 -29.08 -8.47
CA MET A 424 -1.84 -29.13 -8.64
C MET A 424 -1.43 -30.31 -9.56
N HIS A 425 -0.26 -30.18 -10.22
CA HIS A 425 0.34 -31.26 -11.00
C HIS A 425 0.76 -32.44 -10.13
#